data_15f009c1ab41ef998982574f1a9fa935
#
_entry.id   15f009c1ab41ef998982574f1a9fa935
#
_cell.length_a   1.000
_cell.length_b   1.000
_cell.length_c   1.000
_cell.angle_alpha   90.00
_cell.angle_beta   90.00
_cell.angle_gamma   90.00
#
_symmetry.space_group_name_H-M   'P 1'
#
loop_
_entity.id
_entity.type
_entity.pdbx_description
1 polymer ?
#
loop_
_entity_poly.entity_id
_entity_poly.type
_entity_poly.pdbx_seq_one_letter_code
_entity_poly.pdbx_strand_id
1 'polypeptide(L)'
;MNENEHHLKLTNSEVKGITKARYSKCAESDVANSCCAVNRSQSSSFATDHGLYTKEDLSLIPDIALSLSRGCGNPTGFAQLQPGDIVVDFGCGAGIDVILAAKKVVPGGKVIGIDFATEMIQKGKQAVAEAEIEHIV
;
A
#
# COMPACT_ATOMS: atom_id res chain seq x y z
N MET A 1 -47.05 0.89 5.51
CA MET A 1 -46.35 0.67 4.24
C MET A 1 -44.90 0.35 4.61
N ASN A 2 -44.55 -0.95 4.59
CA ASN A 2 -43.22 -1.43 4.97
C ASN A 2 -42.33 -1.42 3.70
N GLU A 3 -41.42 -0.51 3.61
CA GLU A 3 -40.37 -0.58 2.59
C GLU A 3 -39.37 -1.67 3.06
N ASN A 4 -39.35 -2.77 2.30
CA ASN A 4 -38.40 -3.86 2.45
C ASN A 4 -36.99 -3.33 2.15
N GLU A 5 -36.22 -2.99 3.16
CA GLU A 5 -34.76 -2.92 3.05
C GLU A 5 -34.21 -4.34 2.84
N HIS A 6 -34.10 -4.75 1.59
CA HIS A 6 -33.31 -5.90 1.20
C HIS A 6 -31.82 -5.55 1.42
N HIS A 7 -31.36 -5.68 2.65
CA HIS A 7 -29.94 -5.73 2.93
C HIS A 7 -29.38 -7.00 2.27
N LEU A 8 -28.76 -6.83 1.11
CA LEU A 8 -28.00 -7.89 0.46
C LEU A 8 -26.84 -8.27 1.40
N LYS A 9 -27.00 -9.33 2.18
CA LYS A 9 -25.93 -9.86 3.04
C LYS A 9 -24.96 -10.64 2.16
N LEU A 10 -23.88 -9.98 1.75
CA LEU A 10 -22.78 -10.64 1.09
C LEU A 10 -22.11 -11.66 2.02
N THR A 11 -21.76 -12.81 1.49
CA THR A 11 -20.92 -13.79 2.19
C THR A 11 -19.48 -13.29 2.30
N ASN A 12 -18.72 -13.81 3.24
CA ASN A 12 -17.31 -13.50 3.39
C ASN A 12 -16.50 -13.78 2.10
N SER A 13 -16.90 -14.82 1.35
CA SER A 13 -16.26 -15.17 0.08
C SER A 13 -16.52 -14.12 -1.00
N GLU A 14 -17.76 -13.65 -1.11
CA GLU A 14 -18.13 -12.59 -2.07
C GLU A 14 -17.43 -11.26 -1.74
N VAL A 15 -17.39 -10.87 -0.47
CA VAL A 15 -16.67 -9.67 -0.02
C VAL A 15 -15.18 -9.77 -0.38
N LYS A 16 -14.52 -10.89 -0.09
CA LYS A 16 -13.12 -11.11 -0.45
C LYS A 16 -12.90 -11.04 -1.96
N GLY A 17 -13.80 -11.65 -2.75
CA GLY A 17 -13.71 -11.62 -4.22
C GLY A 17 -13.85 -10.21 -4.79
N ILE A 18 -14.84 -9.45 -4.33
CA ILE A 18 -15.06 -8.06 -4.75
C ILE A 18 -13.87 -7.17 -4.36
N THR A 19 -13.39 -7.32 -3.14
CA THR A 19 -12.25 -6.55 -2.63
C THR A 19 -11.00 -6.84 -3.44
N LYS A 20 -10.69 -8.12 -3.68
CA LYS A 20 -9.55 -8.53 -4.50
C LYS A 20 -9.63 -7.93 -5.90
N ALA A 21 -10.76 -8.10 -6.59
CA ALA A 21 -10.96 -7.58 -7.94
C ALA A 21 -10.79 -6.05 -8.01
N ARG A 22 -11.23 -5.32 -6.98
CA ARG A 22 -11.05 -3.87 -6.90
C ARG A 22 -9.58 -3.46 -6.81
N TYR A 23 -8.81 -4.10 -5.92
CA TYR A 23 -7.39 -3.76 -5.75
C TYR A 23 -6.54 -4.20 -6.94
N SER A 24 -6.82 -5.38 -7.53
CA SER A 24 -6.17 -5.83 -8.77
C SER A 24 -6.40 -4.81 -9.90
N LYS A 25 -7.64 -4.38 -10.09
CA LYS A 25 -7.96 -3.36 -11.10
C LYS A 25 -7.26 -2.02 -10.85
N CYS A 26 -7.11 -1.61 -9.59
CA CYS A 26 -6.35 -0.41 -9.26
C CYS A 26 -4.87 -0.53 -9.63
N ALA A 27 -4.27 -1.71 -9.46
CA ALA A 27 -2.87 -1.96 -9.80
C ALA A 27 -2.61 -2.10 -11.30
N GLU A 28 -3.60 -2.56 -12.07
CA GLU A 28 -3.53 -2.73 -13.53
C GLU A 28 -3.77 -1.43 -14.30
N SER A 29 -4.59 -0.52 -13.74
CA SER A 29 -4.92 0.73 -14.42
C SER A 29 -3.74 1.68 -14.39
N ASP A 30 -3.35 2.16 -15.57
CA ASP A 30 -2.49 3.34 -15.65
C ASP A 30 -3.12 4.48 -14.86
N VAL A 31 -2.30 5.16 -14.08
CA VAL A 31 -2.63 6.11 -13.01
C VAL A 31 -3.69 7.18 -13.40
N ALA A 32 -3.98 7.36 -14.68
CA ALA A 32 -4.91 8.35 -15.19
C ALA A 32 -6.42 8.00 -15.00
N ASN A 33 -6.78 6.71 -14.90
CA ASN A 33 -8.18 6.24 -14.87
C ASN A 33 -8.49 5.31 -13.69
N SER A 34 -7.72 5.39 -12.60
CA SER A 34 -7.95 4.57 -11.41
C SER A 34 -9.35 4.82 -10.85
N CYS A 35 -10.08 3.74 -10.55
CA CYS A 35 -11.39 3.77 -9.87
C CYS A 35 -11.36 4.48 -8.50
N CYS A 36 -10.17 4.91 -8.07
CA CYS A 36 -9.90 5.66 -6.86
C CYS A 36 -9.28 7.04 -7.20
N ALA A 37 -9.39 7.52 -8.45
CA ALA A 37 -8.88 8.81 -8.84
C ALA A 37 -9.64 9.91 -8.08
N VAL A 38 -9.04 10.39 -7.02
CA VAL A 38 -9.29 11.74 -6.53
C VAL A 38 -8.75 12.66 -7.63
N ASN A 39 -9.57 13.60 -8.05
CA ASN A 39 -9.35 14.51 -9.17
C ASN A 39 -7.90 14.99 -9.25
N ARG A 40 -7.19 14.66 -10.33
CA ARG A 40 -5.77 14.93 -10.57
C ARG A 40 -5.41 16.41 -10.80
N SER A 41 -6.38 17.32 -10.67
CA SER A 41 -6.11 18.77 -10.68
C SER A 41 -5.45 19.27 -9.37
N GLN A 42 -5.32 18.41 -8.37
CA GLN A 42 -4.56 18.67 -7.16
C GLN A 42 -3.60 17.49 -6.98
N SER A 43 -2.38 17.68 -7.41
CA SER A 43 -1.29 16.70 -7.45
C SER A 43 -0.64 16.44 -6.09
N SER A 44 -1.46 16.18 -5.08
CA SER A 44 -0.98 15.65 -3.82
C SER A 44 -1.47 14.22 -3.71
N SER A 45 -0.56 13.27 -3.58
CA SER A 45 -0.92 11.90 -3.24
C SER A 45 -1.64 11.92 -1.90
N PHE A 46 -2.60 11.02 -1.67
CA PHE A 46 -3.31 10.90 -0.40
C PHE A 46 -2.35 10.84 0.81
N ALA A 47 -1.16 10.27 0.61
CA ALA A 47 -0.10 10.19 1.60
C ALA A 47 0.48 11.57 1.97
N THR A 48 0.54 12.52 1.03
CA THR A 48 1.09 13.87 1.26
C THR A 48 0.04 14.84 1.81
N ASP A 49 -1.22 14.72 1.35
CA ASP A 49 -2.29 15.67 1.73
C ASP A 49 -2.69 15.56 3.21
N HIS A 50 -2.53 14.39 3.81
CA HIS A 50 -2.92 14.16 5.20
C HIS A 50 -1.76 14.16 6.19
N GLY A 51 -0.54 14.51 5.76
CA GLY A 51 0.62 14.58 6.64
C GLY A 51 0.98 13.26 7.33
N LEU A 52 0.62 12.12 6.70
CA LEU A 52 0.88 10.78 7.25
C LEU A 52 2.36 10.45 7.27
N TYR A 53 3.10 10.90 6.26
CA TYR A 53 4.53 10.66 6.10
C TYR A 53 5.28 11.97 6.01
N THR A 54 6.54 11.99 6.46
CA THR A 54 7.40 13.15 6.31
C THR A 54 7.82 13.34 4.84
N LYS A 55 8.31 14.54 4.48
CA LYS A 55 8.85 14.76 3.12
C LYS A 55 10.06 13.87 2.85
N GLU A 56 10.85 13.61 3.88
CA GLU A 56 12.00 12.74 3.86
C GLU A 56 11.57 11.29 3.57
N ASP A 57 10.55 10.79 4.28
CA ASP A 57 9.99 9.45 4.02
C ASP A 57 9.51 9.33 2.57
N LEU A 58 8.75 10.32 2.10
CA LEU A 58 8.19 10.31 0.74
C LEU A 58 9.27 10.34 -0.34
N SER A 59 10.40 10.99 -0.10
CA SER A 59 11.52 11.03 -1.05
C SER A 59 12.22 9.68 -1.24
N LEU A 60 12.01 8.74 -0.32
CA LEU A 60 12.57 7.39 -0.37
C LEU A 60 11.68 6.40 -1.12
N ILE A 61 10.45 6.79 -1.44
CA ILE A 61 9.44 5.89 -1.99
C ILE A 61 9.27 6.14 -3.48
N PRO A 62 9.42 5.12 -4.33
CA PRO A 62 9.18 5.23 -5.77
C PRO A 62 7.74 5.67 -6.10
N ASP A 63 7.58 6.42 -7.19
CA ASP A 63 6.29 6.96 -7.65
C ASP A 63 5.25 5.86 -7.87
N ILE A 64 5.67 4.69 -8.31
CA ILE A 64 4.79 3.53 -8.51
C ILE A 64 4.09 3.10 -7.22
N ALA A 65 4.79 3.13 -6.08
CA ALA A 65 4.20 2.81 -4.78
C ALA A 65 3.31 3.97 -4.28
N LEU A 66 3.78 5.21 -4.39
CA LEU A 66 3.02 6.40 -3.97
C LEU A 66 1.68 6.50 -4.69
N SER A 67 1.64 6.27 -6.00
CA SER A 67 0.43 6.38 -6.83
C SER A 67 -0.66 5.37 -6.45
N LEU A 68 -0.27 4.24 -5.88
CA LEU A 68 -1.16 3.15 -5.47
C LEU A 68 -1.49 3.17 -3.97
N SER A 69 -0.97 4.15 -3.23
CA SER A 69 -1.27 4.29 -1.81
C SER A 69 -2.76 4.48 -1.54
N ARG A 70 -3.26 3.68 -0.61
CA ARG A 70 -4.65 3.76 -0.11
C ARG A 70 -4.66 3.64 1.42
N GLY A 71 -3.48 3.74 2.03
CA GLY A 71 -3.31 3.67 3.47
C GLY A 71 -3.87 4.91 4.16
N CYS A 72 -4.37 4.72 5.36
CA CYS A 72 -4.92 5.76 6.23
C CYS A 72 -4.11 5.91 7.53
N GLY A 73 -2.87 5.44 7.54
CA GLY A 73 -1.94 5.53 8.68
C GLY A 73 -0.48 5.48 8.26
N ASN A 74 0.41 5.71 9.23
CA ASN A 74 1.84 5.53 9.10
C ASN A 74 2.34 4.58 10.20
N PRO A 75 2.20 3.25 10.01
CA PRO A 75 2.60 2.28 11.03
C PRO A 75 4.10 2.35 11.33
N THR A 76 4.94 2.64 10.34
CA THR A 76 6.39 2.76 10.53
C THR A 76 6.79 3.95 11.38
N GLY A 77 5.95 4.96 11.49
CA GLY A 77 6.16 6.11 12.39
C GLY A 77 6.00 5.78 13.87
N PHE A 78 5.22 4.74 14.20
CA PHE A 78 4.90 4.34 15.57
C PHE A 78 5.63 3.08 16.02
N ALA A 79 6.07 2.22 15.09
CA ALA A 79 6.55 0.86 15.37
C ALA A 79 7.93 0.79 16.02
N GLN A 80 8.60 1.90 16.32
CA GLN A 80 9.93 1.94 16.97
C GLN A 80 10.92 0.89 16.43
N LEU A 81 10.91 0.68 15.11
CA LEU A 81 11.74 -0.32 14.44
C LEU A 81 13.22 -0.06 14.68
N GLN A 82 13.97 -1.15 14.92
CA GLN A 82 15.39 -1.12 15.20
C GLN A 82 16.19 -1.90 14.14
N PRO A 83 17.47 -1.55 13.92
CA PRO A 83 18.36 -2.36 13.10
C PRO A 83 18.38 -3.84 13.59
N GLY A 84 18.25 -4.76 12.63
CA GLY A 84 18.18 -6.19 12.90
C GLY A 84 16.77 -6.75 13.09
N ASP A 85 15.72 -5.92 13.15
CA ASP A 85 14.35 -6.40 13.30
C ASP A 85 13.87 -7.17 12.04
N ILE A 86 13.00 -8.16 12.29
CA ILE A 86 12.23 -8.84 11.25
C ILE A 86 10.81 -8.31 11.29
N VAL A 87 10.39 -7.65 10.22
CA VAL A 87 9.08 -7.01 10.10
C VAL A 87 8.20 -7.77 9.12
N VAL A 88 6.92 -7.94 9.47
CA VAL A 88 5.89 -8.47 8.56
C VAL A 88 4.79 -7.44 8.39
N ASP A 89 4.54 -7.04 7.15
CA ASP A 89 3.48 -6.11 6.76
C ASP A 89 2.32 -6.87 6.11
N PHE A 90 1.17 -6.91 6.77
CA PHE A 90 -0.04 -7.54 6.28
C PHE A 90 -0.93 -6.51 5.55
N GLY A 91 -1.14 -6.74 4.26
CA GLY A 91 -1.83 -5.79 3.38
C GLY A 91 -0.87 -4.74 2.83
N CYS A 92 0.34 -5.16 2.50
CA CYS A 92 1.43 -4.26 2.10
C CYS A 92 1.16 -3.46 0.82
N GLY A 93 0.15 -3.84 0.02
CA GLY A 93 -0.16 -3.18 -1.25
C GLY A 93 1.06 -3.08 -2.16
N ALA A 94 1.33 -1.87 -2.65
CA ALA A 94 2.51 -1.58 -3.49
C ALA A 94 3.79 -1.27 -2.66
N GLY A 95 3.77 -1.46 -1.33
CA GLY A 95 4.98 -1.58 -0.52
C GLY A 95 5.51 -0.28 0.10
N ILE A 96 4.73 0.75 0.30
CA ILE A 96 5.18 1.99 0.95
C ILE A 96 5.81 1.69 2.32
N ASP A 97 5.03 1.04 3.21
CA ASP A 97 5.50 0.75 4.57
C ASP A 97 6.60 -0.31 4.59
N VAL A 98 6.61 -1.25 3.62
CA VAL A 98 7.70 -2.19 3.41
C VAL A 98 9.02 -1.45 3.12
N ILE A 99 9.00 -0.47 2.22
CA ILE A 99 10.19 0.31 1.85
C ILE A 99 10.68 1.14 3.05
N LEU A 100 9.79 1.80 3.75
CA LEU A 100 10.15 2.60 4.93
C LEU A 100 10.66 1.74 6.07
N ALA A 101 10.05 0.59 6.32
CA ALA A 101 10.52 -0.37 7.31
C ALA A 101 11.93 -0.91 6.96
N ALA A 102 12.16 -1.26 5.68
CA ALA A 102 13.45 -1.76 5.22
C ALA A 102 14.59 -0.76 5.51
N LYS A 103 14.35 0.53 5.32
CA LYS A 103 15.34 1.58 5.65
C LYS A 103 15.64 1.69 7.16
N LYS A 104 14.68 1.32 8.01
CA LYS A 104 14.84 1.40 9.48
C LYS A 104 15.48 0.17 10.10
N VAL A 105 15.30 -1.01 9.49
CA VAL A 105 15.82 -2.26 10.07
C VAL A 105 17.24 -2.62 9.65
N VAL A 106 17.84 -1.88 8.75
CA VAL A 106 19.25 -2.07 8.38
C VAL A 106 20.19 -1.51 9.45
N PRO A 107 21.37 -2.15 9.68
CA PRO A 107 21.79 -3.41 9.05
C PRO A 107 21.20 -4.65 9.74
N GLY A 108 21.11 -5.75 8.99
CA GLY A 108 20.81 -7.08 9.52
C GLY A 108 19.33 -7.42 9.67
N GLY A 109 18.43 -6.47 9.45
CA GLY A 109 16.99 -6.71 9.47
C GLY A 109 16.43 -7.26 8.17
N LYS A 110 15.15 -7.64 8.21
CA LYS A 110 14.39 -8.13 7.06
C LYS A 110 12.95 -7.67 7.11
N VAL A 111 12.36 -7.41 5.94
CA VAL A 111 10.92 -7.08 5.82
C VAL A 111 10.22 -8.08 4.91
N ILE A 112 9.01 -8.48 5.29
CA ILE A 112 8.18 -9.40 4.51
C ILE A 112 6.84 -8.71 4.27
N GLY A 113 6.57 -8.35 3.02
CA GLY A 113 5.27 -7.82 2.61
C GLY A 113 4.33 -8.93 2.16
N ILE A 114 3.11 -8.91 2.66
CA ILE A 114 2.03 -9.86 2.30
C ILE A 114 0.81 -9.08 1.82
N ASP A 115 0.31 -9.43 0.64
CA ASP A 115 -0.95 -8.91 0.14
C ASP A 115 -1.73 -10.01 -0.59
N PHE A 116 -3.06 -9.90 -0.62
CA PHE A 116 -3.92 -10.86 -1.31
C PHE A 116 -4.13 -10.54 -2.79
N ALA A 117 -3.80 -9.32 -3.23
CA ALA A 117 -3.86 -8.89 -4.63
C ALA A 117 -2.51 -9.11 -5.30
N THR A 118 -2.43 -10.08 -6.20
CA THR A 118 -1.20 -10.46 -6.91
C THR A 118 -0.60 -9.28 -7.68
N GLU A 119 -1.45 -8.44 -8.26
CA GLU A 119 -1.08 -7.25 -9.04
C GLU A 119 -0.42 -6.19 -8.14
N MET A 120 -0.90 -6.04 -6.89
CA MET A 120 -0.26 -5.17 -5.90
C MET A 120 1.13 -5.69 -5.54
N ILE A 121 1.28 -7.00 -5.31
CA ILE A 121 2.59 -7.61 -5.06
C ILE A 121 3.56 -7.39 -6.23
N GLN A 122 3.09 -7.48 -7.48
CA GLN A 122 3.95 -7.20 -8.65
C GLN A 122 4.43 -5.74 -8.65
N LYS A 123 3.55 -4.79 -8.35
CA LYS A 123 3.92 -3.37 -8.23
C LYS A 123 4.86 -3.12 -7.04
N GLY A 124 4.61 -3.81 -5.91
CA GLY A 124 5.50 -3.75 -4.75
C GLY A 124 6.91 -4.25 -5.06
N LYS A 125 7.04 -5.36 -5.79
CA LYS A 125 8.34 -5.87 -6.25
C LYS A 125 9.06 -4.88 -7.18
N GLN A 126 8.34 -4.21 -8.08
CA GLN A 126 8.92 -3.16 -8.91
C GLN A 126 9.41 -1.98 -8.06
N ALA A 127 8.60 -1.53 -7.10
CA ALA A 127 9.00 -0.45 -6.20
C ALA A 127 10.21 -0.80 -5.32
N VAL A 128 10.27 -2.04 -4.82
CA VAL A 128 11.42 -2.54 -4.04
C VAL A 128 12.69 -2.56 -4.88
N ALA A 129 12.60 -2.98 -6.15
CA ALA A 129 13.72 -2.97 -7.09
C ALA A 129 14.18 -1.54 -7.42
N GLU A 130 13.25 -0.61 -7.68
CA GLU A 130 13.56 0.81 -7.90
C GLU A 130 14.21 1.47 -6.67
N ALA A 131 13.86 1.01 -5.47
CA ALA A 131 14.46 1.47 -4.22
C ALA A 131 15.79 0.77 -3.87
N GLU A 132 16.24 -0.21 -4.67
CA GLU A 132 17.48 -0.99 -4.51
C GLU A 132 17.59 -1.73 -3.17
N ILE A 133 16.47 -2.27 -2.69
CA ILE A 133 16.37 -2.94 -1.38
C ILE A 133 15.91 -4.41 -1.44
N GLU A 134 15.98 -5.08 -2.60
CA GLU A 134 15.53 -6.48 -2.77
C GLU A 134 16.24 -7.44 -1.80
N HIS A 135 17.43 -7.12 -1.36
CA HIS A 135 18.20 -7.92 -0.42
C HIS A 135 17.68 -7.85 1.03
N ILE A 136 16.73 -6.94 1.32
CA ILE A 136 16.13 -6.74 2.64
C ILE A 136 14.68 -7.23 2.66
N VAL A 137 14.00 -7.25 1.49
CA VAL A 137 12.57 -7.54 1.35
C VAL A 137 12.31 -8.97 0.86
#